data_09f5e9be806a49f749e02d9a881b4bfe
#
_entry.id   09f5e9be806a49f749e02d9a881b4bfe
#
_cell.length_a   1.000
_cell.length_b   1.000
_cell.length_c   1.000
_cell.angle_alpha   90.00
_cell.angle_beta   90.00
_cell.angle_gamma   90.00
#
_symmetry.space_group_name_H-M   'P 1'
#
loop_
_entity.id
_entity.type
_entity.pdbx_description
1 polymer ?
#
loop_
_entity_poly.entity_id
_entity_poly.type
_entity_poly.pdbx_seq_one_letter_code
_entity_poly.pdbx_strand_id
1 'polypeptide(L)'
;MKLIIPMAGRGSRLRPHTLTTAKPLVKIAGKSILAQLIKDAVKLVDEPIEEMAFIVGDESFFGTEIIQELKLLAQKYDSDATIYRQLNPLGTGHAIMCAEKSLSGKALVIYPDTLIKTNESFDKEADAVIWTKEVKNPEAYGVVKLNEKGNITALAEKPKEFVSNLAVTGLYYFKEIAQLKNKLQQVIDENIMNSGEYQINDGLLKMMSDGKTFKVGKVSTWLDCGNVKGSINSNKEMLNFHISDDLQLVSANAKLINSNIIEPVFIGDNVVIENSTVGPHVSIYKETKILNSIIENSIIGQDTQVLNADFKNSMIGNNCKYDGNYKSINIGDFSELI
;
A
#
# COMPACT_ATOMS: atom_id res chain seq x y z
N MET A 1 -9.83 6.78 -17.84
CA MET A 1 -8.73 5.84 -17.49
C MET A 1 -9.21 4.82 -16.48
N LYS A 2 -8.56 3.64 -16.38
CA LYS A 2 -8.89 2.61 -15.38
C LYS A 2 -7.76 2.44 -14.35
N LEU A 3 -8.13 2.08 -13.11
CA LEU A 3 -7.18 1.60 -12.10
C LEU A 3 -7.35 0.08 -11.93
N ILE A 4 -6.27 -0.67 -12.09
CA ILE A 4 -6.22 -2.13 -11.88
C ILE A 4 -5.45 -2.37 -10.59
N ILE A 5 -6.10 -2.96 -9.58
CA ILE A 5 -5.62 -3.00 -8.21
C ILE A 5 -5.54 -4.44 -7.71
N PRO A 6 -4.43 -5.16 -7.97
CA PRO A 6 -4.20 -6.50 -7.43
C PRO A 6 -3.97 -6.43 -5.92
N MET A 7 -4.91 -7.00 -5.12
CA MET A 7 -4.87 -6.94 -3.67
C MET A 7 -5.31 -8.26 -2.98
N ALA A 8 -5.21 -9.37 -3.68
CA ALA A 8 -5.65 -10.69 -3.17
C ALA A 8 -4.77 -11.26 -2.05
N GLY A 9 -3.55 -10.73 -1.87
CA GLY A 9 -2.58 -11.23 -0.89
C GLY A 9 -3.01 -11.01 0.55
N ARG A 10 -2.74 -11.99 1.43
CA ARG A 10 -3.09 -11.93 2.86
C ARG A 10 -2.18 -11.07 3.72
N GLY A 11 -1.05 -10.57 3.20
CA GLY A 11 -0.12 -9.71 3.94
C GLY A 11 0.52 -10.38 5.17
N SER A 12 0.98 -11.62 5.05
CA SER A 12 1.46 -12.45 6.16
C SER A 12 2.61 -11.82 6.98
N ARG A 13 3.45 -11.00 6.36
CA ARG A 13 4.56 -10.30 7.03
C ARG A 13 4.11 -9.17 7.99
N LEU A 14 2.82 -8.81 7.95
CA LEU A 14 2.23 -7.79 8.82
C LEU A 14 1.30 -8.41 9.89
N ARG A 15 1.33 -9.73 10.05
CA ARG A 15 0.61 -10.40 11.15
C ARG A 15 1.19 -9.96 12.50
N PRO A 16 0.34 -9.84 13.54
CA PRO A 16 -1.08 -10.25 13.62
C PRO A 16 -2.09 -9.26 13.02
N HIS A 17 -1.70 -8.05 12.63
CA HIS A 17 -2.58 -6.97 12.17
C HIS A 17 -3.39 -7.32 10.91
N THR A 18 -2.89 -8.25 10.10
CA THR A 18 -3.55 -8.73 8.88
C THR A 18 -4.26 -10.08 9.04
N LEU A 19 -4.53 -10.52 10.26
CA LEU A 19 -5.38 -11.69 10.50
C LEU A 19 -6.85 -11.41 10.18
N THR A 20 -7.31 -10.19 10.48
CA THR A 20 -8.71 -9.77 10.29
C THR A 20 -8.87 -8.58 9.33
N THR A 21 -7.79 -7.90 9.00
CA THR A 21 -7.82 -6.73 8.12
C THR A 21 -6.97 -6.98 6.88
N ALA A 22 -7.54 -6.80 5.69
CA ALA A 22 -6.76 -6.88 4.46
C ALA A 22 -5.63 -5.84 4.47
N LYS A 23 -4.39 -6.23 4.12
CA LYS A 23 -3.20 -5.36 4.17
C LYS A 23 -3.43 -3.98 3.54
N PRO A 24 -4.06 -3.84 2.36
CA PRO A 24 -4.33 -2.54 1.76
C PRO A 24 -5.24 -1.62 2.58
N LEU A 25 -6.04 -2.20 3.49
CA LEU A 25 -6.96 -1.47 4.36
C LEU A 25 -6.35 -1.14 5.72
N VAL A 26 -5.14 -1.58 6.02
CA VAL A 26 -4.40 -1.14 7.20
C VAL A 26 -4.22 0.38 7.14
N LYS A 27 -4.50 1.04 8.26
CA LYS A 27 -4.46 2.50 8.34
C LYS A 27 -3.07 3.00 8.72
N ILE A 28 -2.61 4.02 8.00
CA ILE A 28 -1.35 4.75 8.18
C ILE A 28 -1.68 6.24 8.19
N ALA A 29 -1.27 6.97 9.21
CA ALA A 29 -1.49 8.42 9.32
C ALA A 29 -2.96 8.84 9.00
N GLY A 30 -3.92 8.12 9.57
CA GLY A 30 -5.34 8.44 9.49
C GLY A 30 -6.12 7.81 8.33
N LYS A 31 -5.49 7.26 7.30
CA LYS A 31 -6.15 6.69 6.12
C LYS A 31 -5.61 5.29 5.80
N SER A 32 -6.40 4.45 5.13
CA SER A 32 -5.88 3.17 4.65
C SER A 32 -4.79 3.37 3.59
N ILE A 33 -3.86 2.42 3.49
CA ILE A 33 -2.80 2.41 2.47
C ILE A 33 -3.44 2.58 1.08
N LEU A 34 -4.49 1.81 0.79
CA LEU A 34 -5.20 1.86 -0.48
C LEU A 34 -5.80 3.25 -0.76
N ALA A 35 -6.47 3.86 0.23
CA ALA A 35 -7.10 5.17 0.03
C ALA A 35 -6.07 6.28 -0.23
N GLN A 36 -4.89 6.21 0.41
CA GLN A 36 -3.80 7.15 0.15
C GLN A 36 -3.20 6.92 -1.25
N LEU A 37 -2.95 5.67 -1.62
CA LEU A 37 -2.39 5.32 -2.92
C LEU A 37 -3.32 5.73 -4.08
N ILE A 38 -4.63 5.47 -3.96
CA ILE A 38 -5.61 5.91 -4.96
C ILE A 38 -5.62 7.43 -5.08
N LYS A 39 -5.62 8.17 -3.96
CA LYS A 39 -5.56 9.64 -3.97
C LYS A 39 -4.35 10.15 -4.76
N ASP A 40 -3.18 9.57 -4.51
CA ASP A 40 -1.95 9.98 -5.18
C ASP A 40 -1.92 9.55 -6.65
N ALA A 41 -2.46 8.37 -6.99
CA ALA A 41 -2.58 7.89 -8.36
C ALA A 41 -3.55 8.75 -9.20
N VAL A 42 -4.71 9.12 -8.67
CA VAL A 42 -5.67 10.02 -9.34
C VAL A 42 -5.02 11.38 -9.62
N LYS A 43 -4.33 11.95 -8.62
CA LYS A 43 -3.60 13.21 -8.79
C LYS A 43 -2.51 13.12 -9.86
N LEU A 44 -1.81 11.99 -9.94
CA LEU A 44 -0.71 11.77 -10.89
C LEU A 44 -1.18 11.74 -12.34
N VAL A 45 -2.30 11.09 -12.62
CA VAL A 45 -2.78 10.92 -14.00
C VAL A 45 -3.48 12.16 -14.54
N ASP A 46 -4.05 13.00 -13.66
CA ASP A 46 -4.76 14.23 -14.01
C ASP A 46 -5.81 14.03 -15.13
N GLU A 47 -6.57 12.95 -15.01
CA GLU A 47 -7.70 12.62 -15.87
C GLU A 47 -8.72 11.75 -15.10
N PRO A 48 -10.03 11.74 -15.48
CA PRO A 48 -11.05 10.96 -14.79
C PRO A 48 -10.73 9.46 -14.75
N ILE A 49 -11.00 8.85 -13.61
CA ILE A 49 -10.92 7.39 -13.45
C ILE A 49 -12.34 6.84 -13.63
N GLU A 50 -12.57 6.15 -14.72
CA GLU A 50 -13.88 5.58 -15.08
C GLU A 50 -14.18 4.32 -14.26
N GLU A 51 -13.15 3.50 -14.04
CA GLU A 51 -13.27 2.20 -13.37
C GLU A 51 -12.10 1.94 -12.44
N MET A 52 -12.42 1.42 -11.25
CA MET A 52 -11.47 0.82 -10.32
C MET A 52 -11.73 -0.70 -10.24
N ALA A 53 -10.88 -1.49 -10.87
CA ALA A 53 -10.93 -2.95 -10.89
C ALA A 53 -10.12 -3.50 -9.71
N PHE A 54 -10.79 -3.93 -8.65
CA PHE A 54 -10.18 -4.52 -7.46
C PHE A 54 -10.09 -6.03 -7.63
N ILE A 55 -8.88 -6.59 -7.62
CA ILE A 55 -8.66 -8.03 -7.65
C ILE A 55 -8.39 -8.49 -6.23
N VAL A 56 -9.40 -9.07 -5.60
CA VAL A 56 -9.38 -9.52 -4.21
C VAL A 56 -9.22 -11.04 -4.12
N GLY A 57 -8.94 -11.56 -2.93
CA GLY A 57 -8.85 -12.98 -2.65
C GLY A 57 -10.21 -13.63 -2.37
N ASP A 58 -10.14 -14.75 -1.64
CA ASP A 58 -11.31 -15.55 -1.25
C ASP A 58 -12.30 -14.78 -0.38
N GLU A 59 -13.59 -15.09 -0.52
CA GLU A 59 -14.70 -14.39 0.17
C GLU A 59 -14.65 -14.54 1.69
N SER A 60 -14.11 -15.63 2.19
CA SER A 60 -13.96 -15.85 3.64
C SER A 60 -13.11 -14.77 4.32
N PHE A 61 -12.23 -14.13 3.57
CA PHE A 61 -11.39 -13.03 4.05
C PHE A 61 -11.79 -11.67 3.45
N PHE A 62 -12.13 -11.64 2.16
CA PHE A 62 -12.62 -10.45 1.47
C PHE A 62 -14.15 -10.48 1.37
N GLY A 63 -14.82 -10.45 2.53
CA GLY A 63 -16.28 -10.52 2.66
C GLY A 63 -16.99 -9.23 2.28
N THR A 64 -18.29 -9.22 2.51
CA THR A 64 -19.20 -8.14 2.10
C THR A 64 -18.79 -6.76 2.62
N GLU A 65 -18.30 -6.66 3.86
CA GLU A 65 -17.89 -5.37 4.46
C GLU A 65 -16.70 -4.76 3.71
N ILE A 66 -15.68 -5.56 3.40
CA ILE A 66 -14.52 -5.10 2.61
C ILE A 66 -14.96 -4.68 1.21
N ILE A 67 -15.79 -5.47 0.55
CA ILE A 67 -16.30 -5.13 -0.78
C ILE A 67 -17.10 -3.82 -0.76
N GLN A 68 -17.91 -3.59 0.27
CA GLN A 68 -18.63 -2.34 0.42
C GLN A 68 -17.68 -1.14 0.65
N GLU A 69 -16.63 -1.31 1.44
CA GLU A 69 -15.59 -0.27 1.63
C GLU A 69 -14.91 0.09 0.31
N LEU A 70 -14.56 -0.90 -0.52
CA LEU A 70 -13.95 -0.69 -1.84
C LEU A 70 -14.89 0.07 -2.78
N LYS A 71 -16.18 -0.27 -2.80
CA LYS A 71 -17.20 0.44 -3.60
C LYS A 71 -17.35 1.89 -3.16
N LEU A 72 -17.42 2.14 -1.85
CA LEU A 72 -17.49 3.50 -1.30
C LEU A 72 -16.22 4.31 -1.61
N LEU A 73 -15.07 3.65 -1.65
CA LEU A 73 -13.82 4.30 -2.02
C LEU A 73 -13.80 4.72 -3.49
N ALA A 74 -14.25 3.89 -4.41
CA ALA A 74 -14.36 4.23 -5.83
C ALA A 74 -15.39 5.36 -6.06
N GLN A 75 -16.53 5.31 -5.38
CA GLN A 75 -17.58 6.34 -5.46
C GLN A 75 -17.08 7.75 -5.09
N LYS A 76 -16.09 7.88 -4.19
CA LYS A 76 -15.47 9.18 -3.85
C LYS A 76 -14.77 9.86 -5.03
N TYR A 77 -14.50 9.12 -6.09
CA TYR A 77 -13.84 9.59 -7.31
C TYR A 77 -14.75 9.48 -8.54
N ASP A 78 -16.07 9.33 -8.33
CA ASP A 78 -17.04 9.14 -9.39
C ASP A 78 -16.70 7.99 -10.34
N SER A 79 -16.07 6.93 -9.78
CA SER A 79 -15.60 5.74 -10.50
C SER A 79 -16.50 4.54 -10.26
N ASP A 80 -16.66 3.69 -11.27
CA ASP A 80 -17.26 2.37 -11.12
C ASP A 80 -16.30 1.42 -10.39
N ALA A 81 -16.82 0.65 -9.43
CA ALA A 81 -16.07 -0.39 -8.74
C ALA A 81 -16.37 -1.77 -9.31
N THR A 82 -15.40 -2.42 -9.95
CA THR A 82 -15.52 -3.81 -10.40
C THR A 82 -14.70 -4.71 -9.51
N ILE A 83 -15.31 -5.80 -9.00
CA ILE A 83 -14.66 -6.74 -8.10
C ILE A 83 -14.36 -8.04 -8.85
N TYR A 84 -13.10 -8.42 -8.88
CA TYR A 84 -12.59 -9.69 -9.41
C TYR A 84 -11.98 -10.52 -8.29
N ARG A 85 -11.92 -11.84 -8.46
CA ARG A 85 -11.36 -12.74 -7.45
C ARG A 85 -10.20 -13.56 -8.00
N GLN A 86 -9.08 -13.51 -7.31
CA GLN A 86 -7.98 -14.44 -7.50
C GLN A 86 -8.07 -15.50 -6.39
N LEU A 87 -8.67 -16.64 -6.71
CA LEU A 87 -8.83 -17.75 -5.74
C LEU A 87 -7.54 -18.56 -5.58
N ASN A 88 -6.79 -18.74 -6.67
CA ASN A 88 -5.50 -19.40 -6.67
C ASN A 88 -4.38 -18.35 -6.76
N PRO A 89 -3.47 -18.27 -5.78
CA PRO A 89 -2.41 -17.27 -5.74
C PRO A 89 -1.25 -17.65 -6.67
N LEU A 90 -1.50 -17.62 -7.99
CA LEU A 90 -0.54 -18.01 -9.03
C LEU A 90 0.33 -16.86 -9.53
N GLY A 91 0.48 -15.80 -8.75
CA GLY A 91 1.39 -14.69 -9.04
C GLY A 91 0.71 -13.40 -9.51
N THR A 92 1.53 -12.37 -9.74
CA THR A 92 1.09 -11.00 -10.03
C THR A 92 0.49 -10.85 -11.42
N GLY A 93 1.03 -11.54 -12.42
CA GLY A 93 0.48 -11.59 -13.77
C GLY A 93 -0.87 -12.29 -13.82
N HIS A 94 -1.00 -13.42 -13.11
CA HIS A 94 -2.28 -14.12 -12.97
C HIS A 94 -3.34 -13.24 -12.26
N ALA A 95 -2.95 -12.48 -11.22
CA ALA A 95 -3.86 -11.56 -10.56
C ALA A 95 -4.46 -10.55 -11.55
N ILE A 96 -3.63 -9.92 -12.38
CA ILE A 96 -4.08 -8.98 -13.43
C ILE A 96 -5.05 -9.69 -14.38
N MET A 97 -4.73 -10.90 -14.83
CA MET A 97 -5.58 -11.67 -15.75
C MET A 97 -6.94 -12.05 -15.17
N CYS A 98 -7.09 -12.14 -13.85
CA CYS A 98 -8.41 -12.28 -13.23
C CYS A 98 -9.36 -11.11 -13.58
N ALA A 99 -8.82 -9.95 -13.90
CA ALA A 99 -9.59 -8.76 -14.31
C ALA A 99 -9.66 -8.58 -15.84
N GLU A 100 -9.57 -9.64 -16.62
CA GLU A 100 -9.43 -9.57 -18.10
C GLU A 100 -10.48 -8.70 -18.80
N LYS A 101 -11.71 -8.61 -18.25
CA LYS A 101 -12.80 -7.78 -18.82
C LYS A 101 -12.54 -6.27 -18.68
N SER A 102 -11.75 -5.87 -17.68
CA SER A 102 -11.33 -4.47 -17.45
C SER A 102 -10.04 -4.10 -18.17
N LEU A 103 -9.32 -5.07 -18.78
CA LEU A 103 -8.03 -4.84 -19.42
C LEU A 103 -8.18 -4.32 -20.87
N SER A 104 -8.62 -3.06 -21.00
CA SER A 104 -8.73 -2.33 -22.28
C SER A 104 -8.57 -0.83 -22.06
N GLY A 105 -7.98 -0.15 -23.02
CA GLY A 105 -7.72 1.29 -22.98
C GLY A 105 -6.57 1.67 -22.04
N LYS A 106 -6.49 2.96 -21.70
CA LYS A 106 -5.50 3.48 -20.76
C LYS A 106 -5.73 2.94 -19.35
N ALA A 107 -4.68 2.47 -18.69
CA ALA A 107 -4.78 1.99 -17.31
C ALA A 107 -3.53 2.26 -16.48
N LEU A 108 -3.75 2.42 -15.16
CA LEU A 108 -2.73 2.25 -14.14
C LEU A 108 -2.91 0.90 -13.44
N VAL A 109 -1.84 0.14 -13.31
CA VAL A 109 -1.75 -1.00 -12.39
C VAL A 109 -1.04 -0.52 -11.14
N ILE A 110 -1.67 -0.68 -9.97
CA ILE A 110 -1.10 -0.24 -8.68
C ILE A 110 -1.16 -1.38 -7.66
N TYR A 111 -0.02 -1.68 -7.04
CA TYR A 111 0.08 -2.68 -5.97
C TYR A 111 -0.01 -1.98 -4.60
N PRO A 112 -1.10 -2.19 -3.82
CA PRO A 112 -1.35 -1.43 -2.61
C PRO A 112 -0.62 -2.01 -1.39
N ASP A 113 0.67 -2.16 -1.50
CA ASP A 113 1.56 -2.59 -0.42
C ASP A 113 2.67 -1.57 -0.12
N THR A 114 2.68 -0.47 -0.85
CA THR A 114 3.57 0.68 -0.67
C THR A 114 2.81 1.99 -0.81
N LEU A 115 3.36 3.08 -0.29
CA LEU A 115 2.90 4.44 -0.54
C LEU A 115 3.93 5.17 -1.40
N ILE A 116 3.46 5.94 -2.36
CA ILE A 116 4.30 6.59 -3.36
C ILE A 116 3.97 8.08 -3.40
N LYS A 117 4.99 8.94 -3.42
CA LYS A 117 4.84 10.37 -3.71
C LYS A 117 5.67 10.72 -4.94
N THR A 118 5.04 11.41 -5.87
CA THR A 118 5.69 12.02 -7.02
C THR A 118 4.94 13.27 -7.45
N ASN A 119 5.68 14.27 -7.89
CA ASN A 119 5.13 15.48 -8.50
C ASN A 119 5.60 15.62 -9.97
N GLU A 120 6.29 14.59 -10.48
CA GLU A 120 6.79 14.61 -11.85
C GLU A 120 5.71 14.13 -12.83
N SER A 121 5.55 14.85 -13.94
CA SER A 121 4.78 14.38 -15.08
C SER A 121 5.47 13.16 -15.71
N PHE A 122 4.71 12.36 -16.44
CA PHE A 122 5.22 11.19 -17.16
C PHE A 122 4.81 11.22 -18.62
N ASP A 123 5.49 10.44 -19.44
CA ASP A 123 5.22 10.33 -20.88
C ASP A 123 3.96 9.48 -21.13
N LYS A 124 2.81 10.13 -21.31
CA LYS A 124 1.51 9.48 -21.60
C LYS A 124 1.45 8.86 -23.01
N GLU A 125 2.42 9.17 -23.89
CA GLU A 125 2.48 8.63 -25.25
C GLU A 125 3.30 7.33 -25.34
N ALA A 126 4.13 7.03 -24.35
CA ALA A 126 4.82 5.74 -24.25
C ALA A 126 3.81 4.58 -24.16
N ASP A 127 4.15 3.41 -24.73
CA ASP A 127 3.30 2.20 -24.61
C ASP A 127 3.11 1.81 -23.13
N ALA A 128 4.17 1.97 -22.31
CA ALA A 128 4.11 1.80 -20.87
C ALA A 128 5.12 2.71 -20.13
N VAL A 129 4.77 3.05 -18.87
CA VAL A 129 5.67 3.74 -17.94
C VAL A 129 5.74 2.92 -16.65
N ILE A 130 6.96 2.69 -16.15
CA ILE A 130 7.21 1.98 -14.90
C ILE A 130 7.84 2.97 -13.92
N TRP A 131 7.19 3.18 -12.77
CA TRP A 131 7.76 4.05 -11.74
C TRP A 131 8.85 3.35 -10.97
N THR A 132 9.95 4.08 -10.79
CA THR A 132 11.15 3.56 -10.13
C THR A 132 11.66 4.51 -9.04
N LYS A 133 12.39 3.93 -8.09
CA LYS A 133 13.15 4.64 -7.06
C LYS A 133 14.58 4.14 -7.05
N GLU A 134 15.55 5.05 -6.96
CA GLU A 134 16.93 4.66 -6.69
C GLU A 134 17.05 4.08 -5.27
N VAL A 135 17.67 2.91 -5.17
CA VAL A 135 17.89 2.19 -3.91
C VAL A 135 19.35 1.80 -3.74
N LYS A 136 19.76 1.57 -2.49
CA LYS A 136 21.13 1.15 -2.15
C LYS A 136 21.35 -0.36 -2.27
N ASN A 137 20.28 -1.14 -2.15
CA ASN A 137 20.27 -2.61 -2.15
C ASN A 137 19.34 -3.17 -3.24
N PRO A 138 19.70 -3.00 -4.54
CA PRO A 138 18.83 -3.36 -5.68
C PRO A 138 18.51 -4.86 -5.76
N GLU A 139 19.35 -5.72 -5.19
CA GLU A 139 19.17 -7.17 -5.13
C GLU A 139 17.92 -7.62 -4.38
N ALA A 140 17.32 -6.74 -3.59
CA ALA A 140 16.07 -7.00 -2.86
C ALA A 140 14.80 -6.80 -3.70
N TYR A 141 14.91 -6.18 -4.88
CA TYR A 141 13.79 -5.68 -5.69
C TYR A 141 13.87 -6.10 -7.16
N GLY A 142 12.77 -5.96 -7.87
CA GLY A 142 12.80 -5.89 -9.33
C GLY A 142 13.44 -4.57 -9.77
N VAL A 143 14.35 -4.62 -10.73
CA VAL A 143 15.07 -3.44 -11.23
C VAL A 143 14.94 -3.31 -12.74
N VAL A 144 15.08 -2.07 -13.26
CA VAL A 144 15.08 -1.78 -14.68
C VAL A 144 16.43 -1.24 -15.15
N LYS A 145 16.83 -1.59 -16.39
CA LYS A 145 18.01 -1.01 -17.07
C LYS A 145 17.54 -0.07 -18.19
N LEU A 146 18.23 1.05 -18.35
CA LEU A 146 17.93 2.06 -19.36
C LEU A 146 19.00 2.08 -20.46
N ASN A 147 18.60 2.46 -21.68
CA ASN A 147 19.53 2.89 -22.71
C ASN A 147 19.81 4.41 -22.63
N GLU A 148 20.68 4.90 -23.51
CA GLU A 148 21.05 6.33 -23.60
C GLU A 148 19.87 7.27 -23.88
N LYS A 149 18.78 6.76 -24.48
CA LYS A 149 17.55 7.52 -24.75
C LYS A 149 16.55 7.51 -23.57
N GLY A 150 16.93 6.90 -22.44
CA GLY A 150 16.08 6.78 -21.25
C GLY A 150 14.92 5.78 -21.41
N ASN A 151 14.98 4.88 -22.39
CA ASN A 151 14.02 3.79 -22.53
C ASN A 151 14.48 2.58 -21.71
N ILE A 152 13.52 1.87 -21.10
CA ILE A 152 13.80 0.61 -20.42
C ILE A 152 14.16 -0.45 -21.45
N THR A 153 15.28 -1.14 -21.23
CA THR A 153 15.79 -2.21 -22.08
C THR A 153 15.85 -3.57 -21.42
N ALA A 154 15.77 -3.62 -20.10
CA ALA A 154 15.72 -4.86 -19.33
C ALA A 154 14.96 -4.68 -18.02
N LEU A 155 14.36 -5.78 -17.56
CA LEU A 155 13.73 -5.97 -16.26
C LEU A 155 14.38 -7.19 -15.63
N ALA A 156 14.81 -7.10 -14.39
CA ALA A 156 15.38 -8.23 -13.65
C ALA A 156 14.78 -8.29 -12.25
N GLU A 157 14.20 -9.43 -11.88
CA GLU A 157 13.64 -9.66 -10.55
C GLU A 157 14.74 -10.17 -9.62
N LYS A 158 15.01 -9.42 -8.55
CA LYS A 158 15.99 -9.74 -7.51
C LYS A 158 17.32 -10.28 -8.08
N PRO A 159 18.01 -9.48 -8.90
CA PRO A 159 19.17 -9.95 -9.64
C PRO A 159 20.31 -10.33 -8.68
N LYS A 160 20.96 -11.47 -8.95
CA LYS A 160 22.15 -11.90 -8.19
C LYS A 160 23.40 -11.08 -8.53
N GLU A 161 23.45 -10.54 -9.74
CA GLU A 161 24.49 -9.62 -10.20
C GLU A 161 23.92 -8.23 -10.38
N PHE A 162 24.74 -7.19 -10.18
CA PHE A 162 24.29 -5.82 -10.32
C PHE A 162 23.82 -5.51 -11.74
N VAL A 163 22.58 -5.07 -11.87
CA VAL A 163 21.97 -4.66 -13.15
C VAL A 163 21.77 -3.14 -13.17
N SER A 164 21.17 -2.60 -12.11
CA SER A 164 20.83 -1.18 -11.94
C SER A 164 20.39 -0.92 -10.50
N ASN A 165 20.42 0.33 -10.07
CA ASN A 165 19.87 0.77 -8.79
C ASN A 165 18.41 1.29 -8.88
N LEU A 166 17.78 1.21 -10.06
CA LEU A 166 16.41 1.67 -10.30
C LEU A 166 15.40 0.57 -9.95
N ALA A 167 14.94 0.53 -8.70
CA ALA A 167 13.96 -0.43 -8.22
C ALA A 167 12.54 -0.06 -8.67
N VAL A 168 11.78 -1.05 -9.11
CA VAL A 168 10.37 -0.93 -9.51
C VAL A 168 9.50 -0.76 -8.27
N THR A 169 8.62 0.23 -8.27
CA THR A 169 7.82 0.62 -7.10
C THR A 169 6.42 0.00 -7.05
N GLY A 170 6.04 -0.79 -8.06
CA GLY A 170 4.71 -1.38 -8.12
C GLY A 170 3.63 -0.47 -8.74
N LEU A 171 4.03 0.60 -9.41
CA LEU A 171 3.15 1.48 -10.18
C LEU A 171 3.51 1.40 -11.65
N TYR A 172 2.49 1.14 -12.52
CA TYR A 172 2.66 0.96 -13.96
C TYR A 172 1.55 1.66 -14.73
N TYR A 173 1.91 2.44 -15.73
CA TYR A 173 0.96 2.99 -16.69
C TYR A 173 1.03 2.21 -17.99
N PHE A 174 -0.12 2.03 -18.62
CA PHE A 174 -0.26 1.46 -19.97
C PHE A 174 -1.15 2.38 -20.81
N LYS A 175 -0.65 2.78 -21.99
CA LYS A 175 -1.43 3.52 -22.98
C LYS A 175 -2.59 2.66 -23.53
N GLU A 176 -2.34 1.35 -23.69
CA GLU A 176 -3.33 0.33 -24.04
C GLU A 176 -3.01 -0.99 -23.32
N ILE A 177 -3.72 -1.23 -22.20
CA ILE A 177 -3.46 -2.38 -21.33
C ILE A 177 -3.84 -3.73 -21.97
N ALA A 178 -4.65 -3.74 -23.04
CA ALA A 178 -4.94 -4.96 -23.80
C ALA A 178 -3.67 -5.59 -24.39
N GLN A 179 -2.62 -4.81 -24.63
CA GLN A 179 -1.33 -5.35 -25.06
C GLN A 179 -0.69 -6.22 -23.96
N LEU A 180 -0.70 -5.75 -22.71
CA LEU A 180 -0.26 -6.54 -21.55
C LEU A 180 -1.12 -7.79 -21.37
N LYS A 181 -2.46 -7.66 -21.44
CA LYS A 181 -3.40 -8.80 -21.37
C LYS A 181 -2.99 -9.90 -22.34
N ASN A 182 -2.77 -9.55 -23.63
CA ASN A 182 -2.41 -10.52 -24.67
C ASN A 182 -1.06 -11.22 -24.35
N LYS A 183 -0.09 -10.49 -23.79
CA LYS A 183 1.21 -11.06 -23.43
C LYS A 183 1.15 -11.93 -22.17
N LEU A 184 0.36 -11.54 -21.18
CA LEU A 184 0.13 -12.37 -19.99
C LEU A 184 -0.62 -13.65 -20.35
N GLN A 185 -1.57 -13.61 -21.31
CA GLN A 185 -2.21 -14.81 -21.82
C GLN A 185 -1.19 -15.77 -22.45
N GLN A 186 -0.27 -15.25 -23.29
CA GLN A 186 0.83 -16.07 -23.85
C GLN A 186 1.73 -16.66 -22.76
N VAL A 187 2.05 -15.90 -21.71
CA VAL A 187 2.84 -16.39 -20.56
C VAL A 187 2.14 -17.57 -19.87
N ILE A 188 0.82 -17.49 -19.71
CA ILE A 188 0.00 -18.55 -19.11
C ILE A 188 -0.09 -19.77 -20.04
N ASP A 189 -0.39 -19.57 -21.33
CA ASP A 189 -0.53 -20.62 -22.33
C ASP A 189 0.77 -21.41 -22.53
N GLU A 190 1.91 -20.72 -22.50
CA GLU A 190 3.25 -21.29 -22.59
C GLU A 190 3.77 -21.82 -21.24
N ASN A 191 2.99 -21.68 -20.15
CA ASN A 191 3.31 -22.09 -18.79
C ASN A 191 4.67 -21.53 -18.30
N ILE A 192 4.97 -20.26 -18.62
CA ILE A 192 6.19 -19.58 -18.15
C ILE A 192 5.99 -19.13 -16.71
N MET A 193 6.60 -19.86 -15.79
CA MET A 193 6.55 -19.57 -14.35
C MET A 193 7.92 -19.25 -13.79
N ASN A 194 7.99 -18.24 -12.93
CA ASN A 194 9.15 -17.90 -12.13
C ASN A 194 8.84 -18.18 -10.66
N SER A 195 9.59 -19.10 -10.03
CA SER A 195 9.33 -19.56 -8.65
C SER A 195 7.90 -20.07 -8.41
N GLY A 196 7.29 -20.70 -9.43
CA GLY A 196 5.92 -21.23 -9.36
C GLY A 196 4.82 -20.19 -9.57
N GLU A 197 5.14 -18.99 -10.04
CA GLU A 197 4.19 -17.90 -10.25
C GLU A 197 4.30 -17.29 -11.65
N TYR A 198 3.17 -16.88 -12.23
CA TYR A 198 3.10 -16.05 -13.43
C TYR A 198 3.33 -14.58 -13.03
N GLN A 199 4.47 -14.02 -13.36
CA GLN A 199 4.83 -12.66 -12.99
C GLN A 199 4.40 -11.63 -14.04
N ILE A 200 4.03 -10.42 -13.60
CA ILE A 200 3.78 -9.30 -14.51
C ILE A 200 5.00 -9.02 -15.38
N ASN A 201 6.21 -9.18 -14.84
CA ASN A 201 7.48 -8.92 -15.52
C ASN A 201 7.63 -9.76 -16.80
N ASP A 202 7.13 -11.00 -16.83
CA ASP A 202 7.21 -11.86 -18.02
C ASP A 202 6.35 -11.31 -19.17
N GLY A 203 5.16 -10.78 -18.84
CA GLY A 203 4.31 -10.08 -19.80
C GLY A 203 4.96 -8.79 -20.33
N LEU A 204 5.58 -8.01 -19.45
CA LEU A 204 6.30 -6.79 -19.83
C LEU A 204 7.50 -7.08 -20.75
N LEU A 205 8.29 -8.12 -20.44
CA LEU A 205 9.41 -8.55 -21.29
C LEU A 205 8.92 -8.99 -22.68
N LYS A 206 7.80 -9.71 -22.77
CA LYS A 206 7.20 -10.07 -24.06
C LYS A 206 6.71 -8.83 -24.84
N MET A 207 6.15 -7.80 -24.16
CA MET A 207 5.80 -6.53 -24.82
C MET A 207 7.05 -5.81 -25.36
N MET A 208 8.13 -5.77 -24.58
CA MET A 208 9.40 -5.15 -24.99
C MET A 208 10.01 -5.87 -26.20
N SER A 209 9.93 -7.21 -26.27
CA SER A 209 10.41 -7.99 -27.42
C SER A 209 9.63 -7.70 -28.69
N ASP A 210 8.38 -7.27 -28.60
CA ASP A 210 7.57 -6.78 -29.72
C ASP A 210 7.87 -5.33 -30.12
N GLY A 211 8.91 -4.73 -29.55
CA GLY A 211 9.35 -3.36 -29.86
C GLY A 211 8.54 -2.26 -29.20
N LYS A 212 7.77 -2.57 -28.13
CA LYS A 212 7.02 -1.57 -27.37
C LYS A 212 7.95 -0.66 -26.58
N THR A 213 7.62 0.62 -26.52
CA THR A 213 8.41 1.64 -25.84
C THR A 213 8.02 1.74 -24.36
N PHE A 214 8.99 1.49 -23.51
CA PHE A 214 8.86 1.60 -22.07
C PHE A 214 9.70 2.76 -21.53
N LYS A 215 9.08 3.63 -20.74
CA LYS A 215 9.72 4.77 -20.08
C LYS A 215 9.74 4.60 -18.57
N VAL A 216 10.57 5.37 -17.91
CA VAL A 216 10.62 5.44 -16.44
C VAL A 216 9.84 6.65 -15.94
N GLY A 217 8.96 6.42 -14.99
CA GLY A 217 8.47 7.45 -14.07
C GLY A 217 9.35 7.49 -12.82
N LYS A 218 9.57 8.66 -12.25
CA LYS A 218 10.37 8.80 -11.02
C LYS A 218 9.48 9.05 -9.83
N VAL A 219 9.82 8.47 -8.70
CA VAL A 219 9.18 8.78 -7.42
C VAL A 219 10.13 9.52 -6.49
N SER A 220 9.62 10.57 -5.84
CA SER A 220 10.36 11.29 -4.81
C SER A 220 10.44 10.47 -3.52
N THR A 221 9.34 9.82 -3.14
CA THR A 221 9.24 9.02 -1.92
C THR A 221 8.55 7.69 -2.20
N TRP A 222 9.13 6.61 -1.69
CA TRP A 222 8.61 5.25 -1.74
C TRP A 222 8.68 4.64 -0.34
N LEU A 223 7.52 4.34 0.25
CA LEU A 223 7.37 3.89 1.63
C LEU A 223 6.82 2.47 1.64
N ASP A 224 7.58 1.55 2.24
CA ASP A 224 7.17 0.15 2.40
C ASP A 224 6.17 0.02 3.55
N CYS A 225 5.00 -0.57 3.26
CA CYS A 225 4.00 -0.94 4.25
C CYS A 225 3.88 -2.47 4.38
N GLY A 226 4.93 -3.20 3.99
CA GLY A 226 4.94 -4.67 3.90
C GLY A 226 5.10 -5.40 5.23
N ASN A 227 5.60 -4.72 6.26
CA ASN A 227 5.88 -5.27 7.58
C ASN A 227 5.68 -4.20 8.67
N VAL A 228 5.72 -4.58 9.94
CA VAL A 228 5.46 -3.67 11.09
C VAL A 228 6.43 -2.49 11.08
N LYS A 229 7.74 -2.75 10.99
CA LYS A 229 8.76 -1.69 10.99
C LYS A 229 8.58 -0.70 9.83
N GLY A 230 8.30 -1.21 8.62
CA GLY A 230 8.02 -0.40 7.45
C GLY A 230 6.75 0.43 7.64
N SER A 231 5.68 -0.15 8.19
CA SER A 231 4.42 0.53 8.45
C SER A 231 4.58 1.67 9.47
N ILE A 232 5.35 1.47 10.54
CA ILE A 232 5.65 2.52 11.53
C ILE A 232 6.46 3.65 10.88
N ASN A 233 7.48 3.32 10.08
CA ASN A 233 8.25 4.34 9.35
C ASN A 233 7.37 5.08 8.33
N SER A 234 6.51 4.38 7.61
CA SER A 234 5.57 4.99 6.67
C SER A 234 4.57 5.91 7.38
N ASN A 235 4.12 5.55 8.59
CA ASN A 235 3.27 6.41 9.43
C ASN A 235 3.98 7.72 9.78
N LYS A 236 5.23 7.64 10.22
CA LYS A 236 6.06 8.79 10.53
C LYS A 236 6.18 9.74 9.32
N GLU A 237 6.60 9.22 8.18
CA GLU A 237 6.81 10.03 6.97
C GLU A 237 5.48 10.63 6.46
N MET A 238 4.37 9.86 6.50
CA MET A 238 3.07 10.36 6.08
C MET A 238 2.52 11.44 7.02
N LEU A 239 2.74 11.36 8.33
CA LEU A 239 2.38 12.42 9.26
C LEU A 239 3.16 13.71 8.98
N ASN A 240 4.47 13.61 8.65
CA ASN A 240 5.27 14.76 8.24
C ASN A 240 4.71 15.41 6.96
N PHE A 241 4.33 14.61 5.94
CA PHE A 241 3.68 15.13 4.74
C PHE A 241 2.34 15.80 5.03
N HIS A 242 1.54 15.23 5.91
CA HIS A 242 0.22 15.79 6.25
C HIS A 242 0.34 17.16 6.94
N ILE A 243 1.35 17.38 7.79
CA ILE A 243 1.61 18.71 8.35
C ILE A 243 2.03 19.70 7.26
N SER A 244 2.93 19.30 6.36
CA SER A 244 3.34 20.18 5.27
C SER A 244 2.19 20.52 4.31
N ASP A 245 1.17 19.66 4.24
CA ASP A 245 -0.07 19.89 3.48
C ASP A 245 -1.15 20.63 4.28
N ASP A 246 -0.84 21.11 5.52
CA ASP A 246 -1.75 21.82 6.43
C ASP A 246 -3.06 21.07 6.73
N LEU A 247 -2.97 19.75 6.88
CA LEU A 247 -4.13 18.92 7.17
C LEU A 247 -4.42 18.89 8.68
N GLN A 248 -5.71 19.03 9.04
CA GLN A 248 -6.14 18.82 10.43
C GLN A 248 -6.06 17.34 10.78
N LEU A 249 -5.15 16.97 11.70
CA LEU A 249 -4.85 15.59 12.07
C LEU A 249 -5.45 15.20 13.43
N VAL A 250 -5.87 16.16 14.22
CA VAL A 250 -6.52 15.93 15.52
C VAL A 250 -8.01 16.22 15.41
N SER A 251 -8.83 15.21 15.72
CA SER A 251 -10.29 15.34 15.70
C SER A 251 -10.78 16.34 16.76
N ALA A 252 -11.76 17.17 16.38
CA ALA A 252 -12.45 18.05 17.32
C ALA A 252 -13.23 17.27 18.42
N ASN A 253 -13.54 16.00 18.18
CA ASN A 253 -14.24 15.12 19.14
C ASN A 253 -13.27 14.40 20.10
N ALA A 254 -11.96 14.58 19.94
CA ALA A 254 -10.98 14.01 20.86
C ALA A 254 -10.97 14.77 22.18
N LYS A 255 -10.79 14.04 23.29
CA LYS A 255 -10.67 14.59 24.65
C LYS A 255 -9.25 14.46 25.14
N LEU A 256 -8.59 15.58 25.34
CA LEU A 256 -7.21 15.67 25.84
C LEU A 256 -7.25 16.25 27.26
N ILE A 257 -7.00 15.41 28.26
CA ILE A 257 -7.14 15.76 29.68
C ILE A 257 -5.77 15.67 30.33
N ASN A 258 -5.26 16.76 30.87
CA ASN A 258 -3.95 16.80 31.54
C ASN A 258 -2.85 16.06 30.77
N SER A 259 -2.78 16.27 29.46
CA SER A 259 -1.91 15.52 28.55
C SER A 259 -1.09 16.42 27.65
N ASN A 260 0.12 15.97 27.32
CA ASN A 260 1.05 16.66 26.43
C ASN A 260 1.04 15.97 25.05
N ILE A 261 0.69 16.72 24.00
CA ILE A 261 0.68 16.23 22.61
C ILE A 261 1.86 16.85 21.86
N ILE A 262 2.73 15.99 21.37
CA ILE A 262 3.93 16.37 20.58
C ILE A 262 3.68 16.03 19.13
N GLU A 263 3.50 17.05 18.30
CA GLU A 263 3.26 16.87 16.86
C GLU A 263 4.51 16.34 16.12
N PRO A 264 4.33 15.68 14.96
CA PRO A 264 3.06 15.34 14.29
C PRO A 264 2.37 14.10 14.88
N VAL A 265 1.06 14.20 15.05
CA VAL A 265 0.22 13.10 15.51
C VAL A 265 -1.09 13.04 14.72
N PHE A 266 -1.67 11.86 14.56
CA PHE A 266 -3.05 11.67 14.16
C PHE A 266 -3.88 11.18 15.36
N ILE A 267 -4.94 11.91 15.69
CA ILE A 267 -5.87 11.54 16.76
C ILE A 267 -7.29 11.52 16.20
N GLY A 268 -7.88 10.33 16.15
CA GLY A 268 -9.21 10.08 15.58
C GLY A 268 -10.37 10.49 16.47
N ASP A 269 -11.59 10.28 15.97
CA ASP A 269 -12.83 10.63 16.65
C ASP A 269 -13.00 9.87 17.98
N ASN A 270 -13.53 10.58 18.99
CA ASN A 270 -13.85 10.05 20.32
C ASN A 270 -12.66 9.39 21.03
N VAL A 271 -11.43 9.71 20.64
CA VAL A 271 -10.23 9.31 21.38
C VAL A 271 -10.17 10.08 22.69
N VAL A 272 -9.85 9.39 23.79
CA VAL A 272 -9.61 9.99 25.10
C VAL A 272 -8.16 9.76 25.48
N ILE A 273 -7.42 10.85 25.75
CA ILE A 273 -6.03 10.82 26.24
C ILE A 273 -5.99 11.55 27.57
N GLU A 274 -5.60 10.85 28.62
CA GLU A 274 -5.58 11.39 29.98
C GLU A 274 -4.25 11.09 30.68
N ASN A 275 -3.69 12.12 31.38
CA ASN A 275 -2.43 12.05 32.11
C ASN A 275 -1.28 11.43 31.30
N SER A 276 -1.17 11.75 30.02
CA SER A 276 -0.28 11.06 29.09
C SER A 276 0.54 12.01 28.23
N THR A 277 1.69 11.54 27.74
CA THR A 277 2.48 12.19 26.69
C THR A 277 2.41 11.36 25.43
N VAL A 278 1.93 11.95 24.34
CA VAL A 278 1.73 11.27 23.06
C VAL A 278 2.42 12.04 21.92
N GLY A 279 3.26 11.34 21.19
CA GLY A 279 4.03 11.92 20.09
C GLY A 279 5.53 11.98 20.36
N PRO A 280 6.33 12.40 19.33
CA PRO A 280 5.86 12.66 17.97
C PRO A 280 5.58 11.36 17.18
N HIS A 281 4.94 11.51 16.00
CA HIS A 281 4.70 10.44 15.01
C HIS A 281 3.79 9.32 15.49
N VAL A 282 2.80 9.63 16.31
CA VAL A 282 1.81 8.65 16.79
C VAL A 282 0.50 8.81 16.02
N SER A 283 -0.10 7.68 15.61
CA SER A 283 -1.46 7.63 15.08
C SER A 283 -2.36 6.83 16.03
N ILE A 284 -3.42 7.46 16.55
CA ILE A 284 -4.42 6.84 17.42
C ILE A 284 -5.77 6.89 16.71
N TYR A 285 -6.37 5.72 16.50
CA TYR A 285 -7.63 5.62 15.78
C TYR A 285 -8.84 5.71 16.75
N LYS A 286 -10.02 5.91 16.15
CA LYS A 286 -11.28 6.25 16.83
C LYS A 286 -11.60 5.36 18.04
N GLU A 287 -12.36 5.91 19.01
CA GLU A 287 -12.89 5.21 20.19
C GLU A 287 -11.80 4.61 21.11
N THR A 288 -10.55 5.07 20.98
CA THR A 288 -9.40 4.55 21.75
C THR A 288 -9.14 5.37 23.00
N LYS A 289 -8.72 4.72 24.09
CA LYS A 289 -8.40 5.34 25.37
C LYS A 289 -6.93 5.14 25.71
N ILE A 290 -6.24 6.24 26.04
CA ILE A 290 -4.84 6.26 26.48
C ILE A 290 -4.80 6.89 27.86
N LEU A 291 -4.33 6.17 28.87
CA LEU A 291 -4.28 6.63 30.26
C LEU A 291 -2.89 6.41 30.85
N ASN A 292 -2.36 7.43 31.56
CA ASN A 292 -1.09 7.36 32.30
C ASN A 292 0.07 6.81 31.46
N SER A 293 0.24 7.28 30.24
CA SER A 293 1.13 6.62 29.28
C SER A 293 2.07 7.60 28.57
N ILE A 294 3.22 7.09 28.11
CA ILE A 294 4.17 7.78 27.23
C ILE A 294 4.29 6.96 25.94
N ILE A 295 3.91 7.55 24.81
CA ILE A 295 3.87 6.85 23.51
C ILE A 295 4.55 7.69 22.45
N GLU A 296 5.52 7.11 21.75
CA GLU A 296 6.27 7.74 20.64
C GLU A 296 6.27 6.85 19.40
N ASN A 297 6.27 7.44 18.21
CA ASN A 297 6.46 6.78 16.90
C ASN A 297 5.70 5.45 16.79
N SER A 298 4.39 5.46 17.00
CA SER A 298 3.57 4.25 17.15
C SER A 298 2.22 4.37 16.46
N ILE A 299 1.60 3.22 16.18
CA ILE A 299 0.27 3.12 15.58
C ILE A 299 -0.63 2.37 16.56
N ILE A 300 -1.73 2.99 17.00
CA ILE A 300 -2.71 2.41 17.93
C ILE A 300 -4.04 2.28 17.20
N GLY A 301 -4.52 1.06 17.08
CA GLY A 301 -5.78 0.72 16.41
C GLY A 301 -7.00 1.28 17.13
N GLN A 302 -8.15 1.19 16.47
CA GLN A 302 -9.43 1.66 16.98
C GLN A 302 -9.98 0.76 18.10
N ASP A 303 -10.89 1.31 18.93
CA ASP A 303 -11.58 0.57 19.99
C ASP A 303 -10.59 -0.09 20.98
N THR A 304 -9.44 0.55 21.21
CA THR A 304 -8.30 0.00 21.97
C THR A 304 -8.11 0.77 23.28
N GLN A 305 -7.62 0.09 24.31
CA GLN A 305 -7.27 0.68 25.59
C GLN A 305 -5.77 0.47 25.85
N VAL A 306 -5.06 1.57 26.13
CA VAL A 306 -3.64 1.55 26.51
C VAL A 306 -3.49 2.25 27.85
N LEU A 307 -3.04 1.53 28.86
CA LEU A 307 -2.94 1.98 30.23
C LEU A 307 -1.51 1.79 30.73
N ASN A 308 -1.00 2.78 31.49
CA ASN A 308 0.28 2.68 32.19
C ASN A 308 1.44 2.21 31.29
N ALA A 309 1.46 2.70 30.04
CA ALA A 309 2.40 2.30 29.00
C ALA A 309 3.57 3.27 28.89
N ASP A 310 4.74 2.73 28.62
CA ASP A 310 5.91 3.50 28.16
C ASP A 310 6.54 2.71 27.00
N PHE A 311 6.20 3.11 25.77
CA PHE A 311 6.74 2.43 24.59
C PHE A 311 6.90 3.33 23.35
N LYS A 312 7.75 2.89 22.45
CA LYS A 312 7.97 3.49 21.16
C LYS A 312 8.10 2.44 20.07
N ASN A 313 8.01 2.89 18.80
CA ASN A 313 8.16 2.03 17.62
C ASN A 313 7.22 0.82 17.64
N SER A 314 6.00 1.02 18.12
CA SER A 314 5.05 -0.06 18.38
C SER A 314 3.80 0.02 17.49
N MET A 315 3.20 -1.12 17.22
CA MET A 315 1.94 -1.21 16.51
C MET A 315 0.97 -2.09 17.31
N ILE A 316 -0.11 -1.49 17.80
CA ILE A 316 -1.19 -2.17 18.53
C ILE A 316 -2.41 -2.22 17.63
N GLY A 317 -3.03 -3.40 17.50
CA GLY A 317 -4.19 -3.64 16.64
C GLY A 317 -5.48 -3.02 17.16
N ASN A 318 -6.58 -3.31 16.45
CA ASN A 318 -7.92 -2.90 16.87
C ASN A 318 -8.44 -3.79 18.02
N ASN A 319 -9.34 -3.25 18.84
CA ASN A 319 -10.01 -3.98 19.94
C ASN A 319 -9.03 -4.61 20.93
N CYS A 320 -7.86 -4.01 21.11
CA CYS A 320 -6.84 -4.49 22.05
C CYS A 320 -6.97 -3.83 23.41
N LYS A 321 -6.48 -4.53 24.44
CA LYS A 321 -6.27 -3.96 25.76
C LYS A 321 -4.83 -4.22 26.18
N TYR A 322 -4.09 -3.14 26.46
CA TYR A 322 -2.74 -3.18 26.99
C TYR A 322 -2.69 -2.44 28.33
N ASP A 323 -2.09 -3.04 29.34
CA ASP A 323 -1.80 -2.39 30.62
C ASP A 323 -0.36 -2.72 31.00
N GLY A 324 0.51 -1.69 31.10
CA GLY A 324 1.92 -1.86 31.45
C GLY A 324 2.14 -2.47 32.84
N ASN A 325 1.17 -2.40 33.73
CA ASN A 325 1.17 -3.03 35.06
C ASN A 325 0.51 -4.42 35.06
N TYR A 326 0.63 -5.17 33.97
CA TYR A 326 -0.03 -6.46 33.81
C TYR A 326 0.41 -7.50 34.84
N LYS A 327 -0.57 -8.32 35.30
CA LYS A 327 -0.35 -9.50 36.14
C LYS A 327 -0.59 -10.82 35.42
N SER A 328 -1.16 -10.76 34.23
CA SER A 328 -1.38 -11.91 33.35
C SER A 328 -1.28 -11.46 31.90
N ILE A 329 -0.86 -12.37 31.02
CA ILE A 329 -0.68 -12.10 29.59
C ILE A 329 -1.52 -13.11 28.81
N ASN A 330 -2.26 -12.63 27.83
CA ASN A 330 -2.92 -13.43 26.80
C ASN A 330 -2.48 -12.90 25.43
N ILE A 331 -1.60 -13.65 24.78
CA ILE A 331 -0.96 -13.27 23.50
C ILE A 331 -1.30 -14.37 22.49
N GLY A 332 -1.82 -13.96 21.33
CA GLY A 332 -2.12 -14.87 20.21
C GLY A 332 -0.94 -15.08 19.27
N ASP A 333 -1.18 -15.86 18.21
CA ASP A 333 -0.19 -16.17 17.20
C ASP A 333 0.40 -14.89 16.55
N PHE A 334 1.71 -14.93 16.25
CA PHE A 334 2.46 -13.84 15.64
C PHE A 334 2.56 -12.54 16.46
N SER A 335 2.19 -12.53 17.72
CA SER A 335 2.39 -11.38 18.63
C SER A 335 3.78 -11.41 19.23
N GLU A 336 4.37 -10.22 19.43
CA GLU A 336 5.69 -10.04 20.01
C GLU A 336 5.63 -8.98 21.13
N LEU A 337 6.30 -9.24 22.24
CA LEU A 337 6.62 -8.27 23.29
C LEU A 337 8.14 -8.23 23.42
N ILE A 338 8.79 -7.14 22.96
CA ILE A 338 10.24 -6.95 22.93
C ILE A 338 10.66 -5.60 23.52
#